data_3b624b34b207795a78c14c40fc602a29
#
_entry.id   3b624b34b207795a78c14c40fc602a29
#
_cell.length_a   1.000
_cell.length_b   1.000
_cell.length_c   1.000
_cell.angle_alpha   90.00
_cell.angle_beta   90.00
_cell.angle_gamma   90.00
#
_symmetry.space_group_name_H-M   'P 1'
#
loop_
_entity.id
_entity.type
_entity.pdbx_description
1 polymer ?
#
loop_
_entity_poly.entity_id
_entity_poly.type
_entity_poly.pdbx_seq_one_letter_code
_entity_poly.pdbx_strand_id
1 'polypeptide(L)'
;MTTLTTAPLAPLLARLFEEAASATSPALSSVSDEERARLLTSKTEYLELYARLKDLWLPVSREAGHLLYMLARSTRAQNIVEFGTSFGISTLHLAAALRDNGGGRLITTEFEPSKVARARRHLTEGGLIDLVEMREGDALQTLAADLPQTIDLVLLDGAKALYPDILALLEPRLRPGALVIADNADDCPQYLEHVRSPANGYLSTPFAGDIELSMRAA
;
A
#
# COMPACT_ATOMS: atom_id res chain seq x y z
N MET A 1 6.92 25.00 1.07
CA MET A 1 5.92 24.19 1.80
C MET A 1 5.47 23.08 0.87
N THR A 2 5.10 21.91 1.39
CA THR A 2 4.68 20.74 0.62
C THR A 2 3.22 20.43 0.90
N THR A 3 2.53 19.75 -0.02
CA THR A 3 1.14 19.27 0.18
C THR A 3 1.03 18.48 1.49
N LEU A 4 2.02 17.62 1.78
CA LEU A 4 2.04 16.79 3.00
C LEU A 4 2.05 17.61 4.30
N THR A 5 2.69 18.80 4.31
CA THR A 5 2.91 19.59 5.53
C THR A 5 1.98 20.80 5.66
N THR A 6 0.99 20.92 4.79
CA THR A 6 0.03 22.04 4.78
C THR A 6 -1.42 21.57 4.89
N ALA A 7 -2.32 22.47 5.25
CA ALA A 7 -3.76 22.19 5.19
C ALA A 7 -4.21 22.04 3.71
N PRO A 8 -5.21 21.20 3.44
CA PRO A 8 -6.03 20.46 4.42
C PRO A 8 -5.38 19.14 4.90
N LEU A 9 -4.30 18.66 4.28
CA LEU A 9 -3.79 17.32 4.51
C LEU A 9 -3.11 17.11 5.87
N ALA A 10 -2.26 18.06 6.31
CA ALA A 10 -1.52 17.90 7.57
C ALA A 10 -2.43 17.69 8.79
N PRO A 11 -3.45 18.53 9.04
CA PRO A 11 -4.38 18.30 10.15
C PRO A 11 -5.23 17.03 9.97
N LEU A 12 -5.58 16.66 8.73
CA LEU A 12 -6.28 15.41 8.45
C LEU A 12 -5.44 14.19 8.87
N LEU A 13 -4.18 14.10 8.44
CA LEU A 13 -3.29 12.99 8.80
C LEU A 13 -3.07 12.92 10.31
N ALA A 14 -2.90 14.07 11.00
CA ALA A 14 -2.78 14.09 12.46
C ALA A 14 -4.00 13.42 13.11
N ARG A 15 -5.20 13.81 12.72
CA ARG A 15 -6.47 13.24 13.20
C ARG A 15 -6.58 11.74 12.89
N LEU A 16 -6.29 11.32 11.67
CA LEU A 16 -6.40 9.90 11.28
C LEU A 16 -5.46 8.99 12.06
N PHE A 17 -4.24 9.45 12.34
CA PHE A 17 -3.31 8.70 13.20
C PHE A 17 -3.77 8.65 14.66
N GLU A 18 -4.40 9.70 15.18
CA GLU A 18 -5.00 9.70 16.53
C GLU A 18 -6.20 8.75 16.61
N GLU A 19 -7.08 8.77 15.60
CA GLU A 19 -8.19 7.82 15.48
C GLU A 19 -7.67 6.38 15.44
N ALA A 20 -6.63 6.10 14.65
CA ALA A 20 -6.02 4.78 14.56
C ALA A 20 -5.41 4.33 15.88
N ALA A 21 -4.70 5.22 16.60
CA ALA A 21 -4.09 4.92 17.89
C ALA A 21 -5.11 4.66 19.01
N SER A 22 -6.27 5.30 18.93
CA SER A 22 -7.35 5.15 19.92
C SER A 22 -8.34 4.02 19.58
N ALA A 23 -8.26 3.48 18.35
CA ALA A 23 -9.19 2.46 17.90
C ALA A 23 -8.97 1.14 18.65
N THR A 24 -10.05 0.59 19.17
CA THR A 24 -10.08 -0.78 19.73
C THR A 24 -10.82 -1.68 18.75
N SER A 25 -10.27 -2.86 18.47
CA SER A 25 -10.95 -3.86 17.65
C SER A 25 -11.26 -5.11 18.46
N PRO A 26 -12.52 -5.29 18.91
CA PRO A 26 -12.93 -6.53 19.56
C PRO A 26 -12.75 -7.77 18.67
N ALA A 27 -12.71 -7.58 17.36
CA ALA A 27 -12.50 -8.67 16.40
C ALA A 27 -11.11 -9.33 16.52
N LEU A 28 -10.07 -8.58 16.94
CA LEU A 28 -8.74 -9.16 17.17
C LEU A 28 -8.74 -10.23 18.27
N SER A 29 -9.52 -10.04 19.34
CA SER A 29 -9.61 -10.99 20.45
C SER A 29 -10.47 -12.21 20.15
N SER A 30 -11.20 -12.22 19.03
CA SER A 30 -12.07 -13.31 18.62
C SER A 30 -11.41 -14.35 17.70
N VAL A 31 -10.18 -14.10 17.25
CA VAL A 31 -9.39 -14.99 16.36
C VAL A 31 -8.19 -15.50 17.14
N SER A 32 -8.02 -16.82 17.25
CA SER A 32 -6.85 -17.39 17.90
C SER A 32 -5.58 -17.14 17.10
N ASP A 33 -4.42 -17.14 17.77
CA ASP A 33 -3.14 -16.91 17.09
C ASP A 33 -2.87 -17.96 16.00
N GLU A 34 -3.26 -19.24 16.23
CA GLU A 34 -3.15 -20.31 15.23
C GLU A 34 -4.05 -20.08 14.02
N GLU A 35 -5.30 -19.70 14.26
CA GLU A 35 -6.25 -19.37 13.17
C GLU A 35 -5.77 -18.15 12.40
N ARG A 36 -5.27 -17.13 13.09
CA ARG A 36 -4.72 -15.93 12.48
C ARG A 36 -3.52 -16.24 11.59
N ALA A 37 -2.56 -17.03 12.08
CA ALA A 37 -1.39 -17.45 11.30
C ALA A 37 -1.79 -18.23 10.05
N ARG A 38 -2.76 -19.15 10.16
CA ARG A 38 -3.29 -19.91 9.03
C ARG A 38 -3.94 -19.00 7.99
N LEU A 39 -4.80 -18.07 8.42
CA LEU A 39 -5.54 -17.18 7.52
C LEU A 39 -4.63 -16.15 6.85
N LEU A 40 -3.59 -15.66 7.54
CA LEU A 40 -2.60 -14.74 6.98
C LEU A 40 -1.74 -15.37 5.87
N THR A 41 -1.49 -16.67 5.96
CA THR A 41 -0.71 -17.42 4.95
C THR A 41 -1.56 -18.01 3.84
N SER A 42 -2.89 -17.99 3.96
CA SER A 42 -3.80 -18.55 2.98
C SER A 42 -4.02 -17.61 1.79
N LYS A 43 -3.87 -18.14 0.57
CA LYS A 43 -4.18 -17.41 -0.67
C LYS A 43 -5.67 -17.38 -1.02
N THR A 44 -6.52 -18.07 -0.26
CA THR A 44 -7.96 -18.19 -0.54
C THR A 44 -8.85 -17.75 0.62
N GLU A 45 -8.38 -17.93 1.87
CA GLU A 45 -9.17 -17.63 3.08
C GLU A 45 -8.87 -16.23 3.64
N TYR A 46 -7.91 -15.49 3.07
CA TYR A 46 -7.56 -14.13 3.51
C TYR A 46 -8.75 -13.17 3.48
N LEU A 47 -9.68 -13.32 2.54
CA LEU A 47 -10.88 -12.49 2.44
C LEU A 47 -11.75 -12.61 3.68
N GLU A 48 -11.89 -13.82 4.25
CA GLU A 48 -12.66 -14.05 5.47
C GLU A 48 -12.02 -13.32 6.66
N LEU A 49 -10.69 -13.42 6.80
CA LEU A 49 -9.96 -12.72 7.86
C LEU A 49 -10.16 -11.20 7.76
N TYR A 50 -9.89 -10.64 6.59
CA TYR A 50 -9.97 -9.18 6.40
C TYR A 50 -11.41 -8.65 6.47
N ALA A 51 -12.43 -9.45 6.09
CA ALA A 51 -13.82 -9.10 6.30
C ALA A 51 -14.19 -9.02 7.81
N ARG A 52 -13.65 -9.94 8.63
CA ARG A 52 -13.79 -9.87 10.09
C ARG A 52 -13.07 -8.65 10.68
N LEU A 53 -11.96 -8.26 10.08
CA LEU A 53 -11.11 -7.13 10.49
C LEU A 53 -11.47 -5.81 9.78
N LYS A 54 -12.66 -5.70 9.18
CA LYS A 54 -13.08 -4.52 8.39
C LYS A 54 -13.01 -3.20 9.16
N ASP A 55 -13.23 -3.23 10.48
CA ASP A 55 -13.19 -2.04 11.33
C ASP A 55 -11.82 -1.80 11.97
N LEU A 56 -10.86 -2.73 11.74
CA LEU A 56 -9.52 -2.60 12.26
C LEU A 56 -8.72 -1.59 11.45
N TRP A 57 -8.13 -0.63 12.15
CA TRP A 57 -7.13 0.25 11.59
C TRP A 57 -5.80 -0.50 11.45
N LEU A 58 -5.26 -0.46 10.26
CA LEU A 58 -3.94 -1.02 9.91
C LEU A 58 -3.14 0.06 9.17
N PRO A 59 -2.81 1.18 9.82
CA PRO A 59 -2.07 2.23 9.15
C PRO A 59 -0.59 1.88 9.09
N VAL A 60 0.08 2.31 8.03
CA VAL A 60 1.53 2.46 8.07
C VAL A 60 1.95 3.39 9.20
N SER A 61 3.16 3.25 9.74
CA SER A 61 3.68 4.19 10.73
C SER A 61 3.83 5.60 10.14
N ARG A 62 3.94 6.63 10.98
CA ARG A 62 4.20 8.01 10.51
C ARG A 62 5.50 8.08 9.72
N GLU A 63 6.53 7.37 10.18
CA GLU A 63 7.85 7.28 9.56
C GLU A 63 7.76 6.59 8.20
N ALA A 64 7.02 5.48 8.10
CA ALA A 64 6.76 4.80 6.83
C ALA A 64 5.97 5.69 5.85
N GLY A 65 4.95 6.40 6.32
CA GLY A 65 4.24 7.37 5.50
C GLY A 65 5.15 8.48 4.94
N HIS A 66 6.02 9.04 5.77
CA HIS A 66 7.02 10.02 5.33
C HIS A 66 8.01 9.41 4.32
N LEU A 67 8.45 8.17 4.56
CA LEU A 67 9.32 7.44 3.65
C LEU A 67 8.67 7.28 2.27
N LEU A 68 7.41 6.82 2.22
CA LEU A 68 6.65 6.67 0.97
C LEU A 68 6.59 7.99 0.20
N TYR A 69 6.24 9.08 0.87
CA TYR A 69 6.24 10.40 0.26
C TYR A 69 7.63 10.78 -0.30
N MET A 70 8.69 10.62 0.51
CA MET A 70 10.05 10.99 0.11
C MET A 70 10.55 10.15 -1.08
N LEU A 71 10.29 8.85 -1.10
CA LEU A 71 10.65 7.96 -2.19
C LEU A 71 9.92 8.33 -3.49
N ALA A 72 8.60 8.55 -3.42
CA ALA A 72 7.82 8.98 -4.57
C ALA A 72 8.27 10.36 -5.10
N ARG A 73 8.69 11.28 -4.21
CA ARG A 73 9.26 12.59 -4.59
C ARG A 73 10.63 12.46 -5.24
N SER A 74 11.54 11.68 -4.64
CA SER A 74 12.92 11.53 -5.11
C SER A 74 13.00 10.86 -6.49
N THR A 75 12.11 9.91 -6.76
CA THR A 75 12.00 9.24 -8.06
C THR A 75 11.16 10.01 -9.08
N ARG A 76 10.54 11.13 -8.68
CA ARG A 76 9.57 11.88 -9.50
C ARG A 76 8.47 10.97 -10.05
N ALA A 77 7.98 10.05 -9.22
CA ALA A 77 6.96 9.10 -9.61
C ALA A 77 5.73 9.81 -10.19
N GLN A 78 5.20 9.26 -11.29
CA GLN A 78 3.98 9.71 -11.97
C GLN A 78 2.91 8.61 -11.96
N ASN A 79 3.33 7.34 -11.97
CA ASN A 79 2.44 6.19 -11.93
C ASN A 79 2.78 5.32 -10.73
N ILE A 80 1.87 5.30 -9.77
CA ILE A 80 2.01 4.54 -8.53
C ILE A 80 0.91 3.49 -8.46
N VAL A 81 1.25 2.29 -7.99
CA VAL A 81 0.28 1.23 -7.67
C VAL A 81 0.40 0.85 -6.21
N GLU A 82 -0.71 0.82 -5.52
CA GLU A 82 -0.82 0.43 -4.12
C GLU A 82 -1.73 -0.80 -3.99
N PHE A 83 -1.23 -1.83 -3.37
CA PHE A 83 -2.01 -2.99 -2.97
C PHE A 83 -2.33 -2.92 -1.47
N GLY A 84 -3.59 -2.61 -1.13
CA GLY A 84 -4.06 -2.42 0.23
C GLY A 84 -4.27 -0.95 0.60
N THR A 85 -5.46 -0.42 0.30
CA THR A 85 -5.84 0.97 0.62
C THR A 85 -6.18 1.14 2.11
N SER A 86 -6.86 0.16 2.70
CA SER A 86 -7.46 0.27 4.04
C SER A 86 -8.26 1.59 4.19
N PHE A 87 -7.94 2.43 5.15
CA PHE A 87 -8.59 3.74 5.33
C PHE A 87 -7.87 4.90 4.60
N GLY A 88 -6.84 4.60 3.77
CA GLY A 88 -6.22 5.55 2.85
C GLY A 88 -5.08 6.39 3.43
N ILE A 89 -4.47 6.02 4.56
CA ILE A 89 -3.37 6.81 5.15
C ILE A 89 -2.12 6.78 4.27
N SER A 90 -1.65 5.60 3.83
CA SER A 90 -0.55 5.47 2.87
C SER A 90 -0.89 6.13 1.53
N THR A 91 -2.12 5.91 1.05
CA THR A 91 -2.64 6.52 -0.18
C THR A 91 -2.55 8.04 -0.15
N LEU A 92 -2.89 8.68 0.99
CA LEU A 92 -2.77 10.14 1.17
C LEU A 92 -1.32 10.62 1.04
N HIS A 93 -0.35 9.89 1.59
CA HIS A 93 1.08 10.24 1.47
C HIS A 93 1.58 10.12 0.01
N LEU A 94 1.21 9.03 -0.67
CA LEU A 94 1.57 8.80 -2.06
C LEU A 94 0.90 9.82 -3.01
N ALA A 95 -0.38 10.10 -2.81
CA ALA A 95 -1.10 11.11 -3.60
C ALA A 95 -0.57 12.53 -3.36
N ALA A 96 -0.15 12.86 -2.13
CA ALA A 96 0.52 14.13 -1.84
C ALA A 96 1.83 14.27 -2.60
N ALA A 97 2.61 13.19 -2.70
CA ALA A 97 3.84 13.18 -3.48
C ALA A 97 3.56 13.40 -4.97
N LEU A 98 2.53 12.76 -5.54
CA LEU A 98 2.11 13.00 -6.92
C LEU A 98 1.68 14.45 -7.14
N ARG A 99 0.91 15.05 -6.22
CA ARG A 99 0.52 16.47 -6.29
C ARG A 99 1.75 17.37 -6.38
N ASP A 100 2.73 17.11 -5.53
CA ASP A 100 3.97 17.90 -5.48
C ASP A 100 4.95 17.57 -6.63
N ASN A 101 4.74 16.46 -7.36
CA ASN A 101 5.45 16.11 -8.60
C ASN A 101 4.83 16.77 -9.85
N GLY A 102 3.72 17.48 -9.70
CA GLY A 102 3.00 18.11 -10.80
C GLY A 102 1.83 17.29 -11.35
N GLY A 103 1.43 16.24 -10.64
CA GLY A 103 0.34 15.33 -10.99
C GLY A 103 0.81 13.90 -11.20
N GLY A 104 -0.08 13.08 -11.74
CA GLY A 104 0.16 11.65 -11.98
C GLY A 104 -1.08 10.81 -11.67
N ARG A 105 -0.90 9.48 -11.60
CA ARG A 105 -1.99 8.53 -11.33
C ARG A 105 -1.55 7.56 -10.23
N LEU A 106 -2.35 7.46 -9.18
CA LEU A 106 -2.25 6.43 -8.16
C LEU A 106 -3.42 5.44 -8.31
N ILE A 107 -3.11 4.19 -8.63
CA ILE A 107 -4.07 3.10 -8.58
C ILE A 107 -3.93 2.42 -7.22
N THR A 108 -5.02 2.31 -6.47
CA THR A 108 -5.05 1.60 -5.20
C THR A 108 -6.19 0.60 -5.15
N THR A 109 -6.02 -0.50 -4.42
CA THR A 109 -6.98 -1.60 -4.37
C THR A 109 -7.47 -1.84 -2.95
N GLU A 110 -8.78 -2.07 -2.81
CA GLU A 110 -9.41 -2.47 -1.55
C GLU A 110 -10.63 -3.34 -1.85
N PHE A 111 -10.77 -4.47 -1.17
CA PHE A 111 -11.90 -5.37 -1.40
C PHE A 111 -13.09 -5.10 -0.48
N GLU A 112 -12.87 -4.45 0.69
CA GLU A 112 -13.91 -4.20 1.68
C GLU A 112 -14.63 -2.87 1.38
N PRO A 113 -15.92 -2.90 0.97
CA PRO A 113 -16.65 -1.69 0.53
C PRO A 113 -16.72 -0.59 1.58
N SER A 114 -16.78 -0.95 2.87
CA SER A 114 -16.84 0.03 3.95
C SER A 114 -15.53 0.80 4.10
N LYS A 115 -14.38 0.14 3.88
CA LYS A 115 -13.05 0.76 3.83
C LYS A 115 -12.92 1.66 2.61
N VAL A 116 -13.34 1.19 1.42
CA VAL A 116 -13.38 1.99 0.19
C VAL A 116 -14.15 3.30 0.41
N ALA A 117 -15.36 3.23 0.95
CA ALA A 117 -16.18 4.40 1.21
C ALA A 117 -15.50 5.38 2.17
N ARG A 118 -14.80 4.88 3.19
CA ARG A 118 -14.10 5.69 4.18
C ARG A 118 -12.83 6.32 3.60
N ALA A 119 -12.03 5.56 2.87
CA ALA A 119 -10.84 6.07 2.20
C ALA A 119 -11.18 7.16 1.17
N ARG A 120 -12.26 7.00 0.38
CA ARG A 120 -12.75 8.04 -0.55
C ARG A 120 -13.07 9.35 0.18
N ARG A 121 -13.70 9.29 1.35
CA ARG A 121 -13.97 10.50 2.15
C ARG A 121 -12.69 11.19 2.61
N HIS A 122 -11.70 10.41 3.11
CA HIS A 122 -10.43 10.96 3.55
C HIS A 122 -9.64 11.59 2.38
N LEU A 123 -9.61 10.94 1.22
CA LEU A 123 -8.97 11.46 0.01
C LEU A 123 -9.65 12.75 -0.49
N THR A 124 -10.99 12.82 -0.40
CA THR A 124 -11.76 14.03 -0.74
C THR A 124 -11.46 15.16 0.24
N GLU A 125 -11.47 14.88 1.55
CA GLU A 125 -11.14 15.84 2.60
C GLU A 125 -9.69 16.35 2.47
N GLY A 126 -8.76 15.46 2.10
CA GLY A 126 -7.36 15.79 1.83
C GLY A 126 -7.14 16.55 0.50
N GLY A 127 -8.17 16.69 -0.34
CA GLY A 127 -8.07 17.36 -1.65
C GLY A 127 -7.22 16.60 -2.68
N LEU A 128 -7.20 15.25 -2.59
CA LEU A 128 -6.31 14.41 -3.41
C LEU A 128 -7.05 13.33 -4.21
N ILE A 129 -8.38 13.25 -4.12
CA ILE A 129 -9.18 12.21 -4.79
C ILE A 129 -9.06 12.23 -6.31
N ASP A 130 -8.76 13.37 -6.91
CA ASP A 130 -8.57 13.54 -8.35
C ASP A 130 -7.32 12.83 -8.91
N LEU A 131 -6.37 12.48 -8.06
CA LEU A 131 -5.15 11.74 -8.41
C LEU A 131 -5.29 10.22 -8.21
N VAL A 132 -6.38 9.76 -7.58
CA VAL A 132 -6.52 8.39 -7.09
C VAL A 132 -7.63 7.64 -7.81
N GLU A 133 -7.24 6.56 -8.46
CA GLU A 133 -8.14 5.54 -8.98
C GLU A 133 -8.25 4.40 -7.98
N MET A 134 -9.37 4.38 -7.25
CA MET A 134 -9.63 3.32 -6.28
C MET A 134 -10.41 2.19 -6.92
N ARG A 135 -9.82 0.99 -6.95
CA ARG A 135 -10.38 -0.23 -7.49
C ARG A 135 -10.92 -1.10 -6.36
N GLU A 136 -12.23 -1.21 -6.30
CA GLU A 136 -12.93 -2.06 -5.34
C GLU A 136 -12.98 -3.50 -5.85
N GLY A 137 -12.63 -4.45 -5.00
CA GLY A 137 -12.69 -5.88 -5.27
C GLY A 137 -11.36 -6.61 -5.09
N ASP A 138 -11.32 -7.85 -5.58
CA ASP A 138 -10.12 -8.69 -5.53
C ASP A 138 -8.99 -8.06 -6.37
N ALA A 139 -7.86 -7.79 -5.72
CA ALA A 139 -6.70 -7.16 -6.36
C ALA A 139 -6.12 -7.99 -7.51
N LEU A 140 -6.18 -9.32 -7.44
CA LEU A 140 -5.73 -10.20 -8.52
C LEU A 140 -6.55 -10.00 -9.81
N GLN A 141 -7.81 -9.60 -9.67
CA GLN A 141 -8.69 -9.30 -10.79
C GLN A 141 -8.59 -7.83 -11.20
N THR A 142 -8.63 -6.92 -10.24
CA THR A 142 -8.67 -5.49 -10.52
C THR A 142 -7.35 -4.92 -11.03
N LEU A 143 -6.21 -5.56 -10.72
CA LEU A 143 -4.88 -5.21 -11.26
C LEU A 143 -4.51 -6.00 -12.52
N ALA A 144 -5.35 -6.93 -12.99
CA ALA A 144 -5.07 -7.69 -14.21
C ALA A 144 -5.20 -6.87 -15.50
N ALA A 145 -5.86 -5.72 -15.47
CA ALA A 145 -6.12 -4.88 -16.63
C ALA A 145 -5.93 -3.38 -16.33
N ASP A 146 -5.85 -2.59 -17.40
CA ASP A 146 -5.82 -1.12 -17.36
C ASP A 146 -4.70 -0.50 -16.50
N LEU A 147 -3.56 -1.20 -16.41
CA LEU A 147 -2.37 -0.66 -15.79
C LEU A 147 -1.68 0.35 -16.72
N PRO A 148 -0.97 1.35 -16.14
CA PRO A 148 -0.10 2.24 -16.92
C PRO A 148 0.95 1.44 -17.71
N GLN A 149 1.43 2.00 -18.80
CA GLN A 149 2.52 1.38 -19.58
C GLN A 149 3.79 1.20 -18.75
N THR A 150 4.04 2.15 -17.85
CA THR A 150 5.17 2.12 -16.92
C THR A 150 4.70 2.44 -15.51
N ILE A 151 5.25 1.74 -14.53
CA ILE A 151 5.03 1.95 -13.11
C ILE A 151 6.34 2.43 -12.49
N ASP A 152 6.28 3.49 -11.71
CA ASP A 152 7.43 4.11 -11.04
C ASP A 152 7.64 3.63 -9.62
N LEU A 153 6.54 3.34 -8.92
CA LEU A 153 6.54 2.93 -7.53
C LEU A 153 5.37 2.00 -7.24
N VAL A 154 5.64 0.94 -6.48
CA VAL A 154 4.64 0.01 -5.95
C VAL A 154 4.72 0.00 -4.44
N LEU A 155 3.58 0.05 -3.76
CA LEU A 155 3.43 -0.30 -2.36
C LEU A 155 2.64 -1.61 -2.25
N LEU A 156 3.23 -2.59 -1.57
CA LEU A 156 2.59 -3.84 -1.18
C LEU A 156 2.28 -3.76 0.32
N ASP A 157 1.03 -3.57 0.67
CA ASP A 157 0.53 -3.47 2.06
C ASP A 157 -0.86 -4.12 2.22
N GLY A 158 -1.15 -5.11 1.39
CA GLY A 158 -2.36 -5.92 1.47
C GLY A 158 -2.14 -7.28 2.14
N ALA A 159 -2.88 -8.29 1.70
CA ALA A 159 -2.73 -9.67 2.14
C ALA A 159 -1.34 -10.21 1.76
N LYS A 160 -0.52 -10.52 2.76
CA LYS A 160 0.92 -10.83 2.58
C LYS A 160 1.13 -12.06 1.69
N ALA A 161 0.26 -13.08 1.81
CA ALA A 161 0.30 -14.28 0.96
C ALA A 161 0.20 -13.99 -0.55
N LEU A 162 -0.35 -12.84 -0.94
CA LEU A 162 -0.54 -12.45 -2.34
C LEU A 162 0.61 -11.62 -2.92
N TYR A 163 1.59 -11.21 -2.14
CA TYR A 163 2.69 -10.35 -2.61
C TYR A 163 3.38 -10.87 -3.87
N PRO A 164 3.73 -12.18 -3.96
CA PRO A 164 4.34 -12.71 -5.18
C PRO A 164 3.42 -12.62 -6.41
N ASP A 165 2.12 -12.91 -6.22
CA ASP A 165 1.15 -12.92 -7.31
C ASP A 165 0.85 -11.48 -7.79
N ILE A 166 0.71 -10.55 -6.86
CA ILE A 166 0.53 -9.11 -7.18
C ILE A 166 1.78 -8.56 -7.87
N LEU A 167 2.98 -8.87 -7.34
CA LEU A 167 4.22 -8.43 -7.99
C LEU A 167 4.31 -8.97 -9.43
N ALA A 168 3.98 -10.24 -9.65
CA ALA A 168 4.01 -10.85 -10.97
C ALA A 168 3.08 -10.16 -11.99
N LEU A 169 1.93 -9.61 -11.54
CA LEU A 169 1.04 -8.80 -12.39
C LEU A 169 1.66 -7.45 -12.76
N LEU A 170 2.40 -6.83 -11.84
CA LEU A 170 2.93 -5.48 -11.99
C LEU A 170 4.33 -5.45 -12.63
N GLU A 171 5.11 -6.49 -12.41
CA GLU A 171 6.53 -6.59 -12.79
C GLU A 171 6.80 -6.28 -14.28
N PRO A 172 5.97 -6.74 -15.26
CA PRO A 172 6.18 -6.41 -16.68
C PRO A 172 6.04 -4.92 -17.00
N ARG A 173 5.51 -4.12 -16.07
CA ARG A 173 5.30 -2.67 -16.21
C ARG A 173 6.26 -1.84 -15.36
N LEU A 174 7.07 -2.47 -14.50
CA LEU A 174 8.08 -1.75 -13.72
C LEU A 174 9.18 -1.23 -14.65
N ARG A 175 9.39 0.09 -14.66
CA ARG A 175 10.55 0.64 -15.39
C ARG A 175 11.86 0.36 -14.66
N PRO A 176 13.00 0.39 -15.33
CA PRO A 176 14.29 0.42 -14.64
C PRO A 176 14.35 1.57 -13.62
N GLY A 177 14.79 1.28 -12.41
CA GLY A 177 14.79 2.20 -11.28
C GLY A 177 13.43 2.38 -10.58
N ALA A 178 12.38 1.65 -10.98
CA ALA A 178 11.13 1.62 -10.21
C ALA A 178 11.36 1.03 -8.82
N LEU A 179 10.65 1.57 -7.83
CA LEU A 179 10.72 1.10 -6.45
C LEU A 179 9.54 0.20 -6.09
N VAL A 180 9.80 -0.86 -5.36
CA VAL A 180 8.80 -1.69 -4.71
C VAL A 180 9.04 -1.64 -3.21
N ILE A 181 8.06 -1.17 -2.47
CA ILE A 181 8.06 -1.11 -1.00
C ILE A 181 7.07 -2.15 -0.51
N ALA A 182 7.53 -3.09 0.31
CA ALA A 182 6.67 -4.12 0.90
C ALA A 182 6.65 -3.95 2.41
N ASP A 183 5.48 -3.69 2.96
CA ASP A 183 5.24 -3.58 4.40
C ASP A 183 5.01 -4.98 5.00
N ASN A 184 5.54 -5.24 6.21
CA ASN A 184 5.56 -6.55 6.87
C ASN A 184 6.08 -7.67 5.93
N ALA A 185 7.16 -7.40 5.21
CA ALA A 185 7.69 -8.31 4.19
C ALA A 185 8.17 -9.65 4.77
N ASP A 186 8.55 -9.67 6.06
CA ASP A 186 8.97 -10.89 6.77
C ASP A 186 7.85 -11.94 6.87
N ASP A 187 6.59 -11.52 6.77
CA ASP A 187 5.44 -12.41 6.71
C ASP A 187 5.27 -13.10 5.34
N CYS A 188 6.12 -12.78 4.35
CA CYS A 188 6.10 -13.38 3.02
C CYS A 188 7.50 -13.80 2.53
N PRO A 189 8.05 -14.92 3.03
CA PRO A 189 9.39 -15.38 2.64
C PRO A 189 9.58 -15.60 1.14
N GLN A 190 8.53 -16.04 0.42
CA GLN A 190 8.57 -16.24 -1.03
C GLN A 190 8.79 -14.92 -1.79
N TYR A 191 8.19 -13.82 -1.34
CA TYR A 191 8.44 -12.50 -1.90
C TYR A 191 9.89 -12.07 -1.65
N LEU A 192 10.39 -12.23 -0.42
CA LEU A 192 11.76 -11.87 -0.07
C LEU A 192 12.79 -12.67 -0.87
N GLU A 193 12.57 -13.99 -1.03
CA GLU A 193 13.43 -14.83 -1.87
C GLU A 193 13.49 -14.32 -3.31
N HIS A 194 12.34 -13.91 -3.86
CA HIS A 194 12.27 -13.38 -5.23
C HIS A 194 13.04 -12.07 -5.38
N VAL A 195 12.77 -11.05 -4.54
CA VAL A 195 13.36 -9.71 -4.72
C VAL A 195 14.81 -9.61 -4.24
N ARG A 196 15.24 -10.49 -3.33
CA ARG A 196 16.63 -10.55 -2.86
C ARG A 196 17.55 -11.38 -3.77
N SER A 197 16.99 -12.09 -4.75
CA SER A 197 17.77 -12.81 -5.76
C SER A 197 18.21 -11.88 -6.88
N PRO A 198 19.52 -11.61 -7.08
CA PRO A 198 19.99 -10.75 -8.17
C PRO A 198 19.59 -11.27 -9.57
N ALA A 199 19.36 -12.57 -9.71
CA ALA A 199 18.93 -13.18 -10.97
C ALA A 199 17.56 -12.68 -11.44
N ASN A 200 16.71 -12.18 -10.53
CA ASN A 200 15.38 -11.68 -10.84
C ASN A 200 15.38 -10.17 -11.18
N GLY A 201 16.56 -9.53 -11.26
CA GLY A 201 16.71 -8.16 -11.70
C GLY A 201 16.26 -7.12 -10.67
N TYR A 202 16.49 -7.40 -9.39
CA TYR A 202 16.26 -6.48 -8.28
C TYR A 202 17.52 -6.23 -7.48
N LEU A 203 17.61 -5.03 -6.92
CA LEU A 203 18.44 -4.71 -5.76
C LEU A 203 17.51 -4.48 -4.58
N SER A 204 17.64 -5.28 -3.55
CA SER A 204 16.71 -5.28 -2.42
C SER A 204 17.45 -5.23 -1.08
N THR A 205 16.84 -4.56 -0.10
CA THR A 205 17.40 -4.42 1.24
C THR A 205 16.28 -4.24 2.26
N PRO A 206 16.39 -4.86 3.46
CA PRO A 206 15.50 -4.53 4.56
C PRO A 206 15.69 -3.07 4.98
N PHE A 207 14.58 -2.41 5.30
CA PHE A 207 14.56 -1.01 5.69
C PHE A 207 13.52 -0.77 6.79
N ALA A 208 13.89 -0.04 7.84
CA ALA A 208 13.02 0.43 8.92
C ALA A 208 12.05 -0.63 9.48
N GLY A 209 12.58 -1.63 10.17
CA GLY A 209 11.77 -2.67 10.83
C GLY A 209 11.44 -3.81 9.85
N ASP A 210 10.19 -3.92 9.47
CA ASP A 210 9.63 -5.00 8.66
C ASP A 210 9.37 -4.62 7.19
N ILE A 211 9.88 -3.46 6.76
CA ILE A 211 9.79 -2.99 5.37
C ILE A 211 10.94 -3.56 4.55
N GLU A 212 10.64 -4.12 3.38
CA GLU A 212 11.62 -4.41 2.34
C GLU A 212 11.53 -3.35 1.25
N LEU A 213 12.67 -2.73 0.95
CA LEU A 213 12.81 -1.76 -0.15
C LEU A 213 13.57 -2.41 -1.30
N SER A 214 12.91 -2.53 -2.44
CA SER A 214 13.47 -3.12 -3.64
C SER A 214 13.45 -2.14 -4.80
N MET A 215 14.48 -2.19 -5.64
CA MET A 215 14.56 -1.39 -6.86
C MET A 215 14.70 -2.33 -8.07
N ARG A 216 13.90 -2.12 -9.11
CA ARG A 216 14.05 -2.79 -10.38
C ARG A 216 15.35 -2.35 -11.05
N ALA A 217 16.29 -3.27 -11.27
CA ALA A 217 17.62 -2.94 -11.77
C ALA A 217 17.68 -2.80 -13.30
N ALA A 218 16.87 -3.60 -14.03
CA ALA A 218 16.83 -3.61 -15.50
C ALA A 218 15.47 -4.07 -16.02
#